data_51851c9db872963b8191334501726510
#
_entry.id   51851c9db872963b8191334501726510
#
_cell.length_a   1.000
_cell.length_b   1.000
_cell.length_c   1.000
_cell.angle_alpha   90.00
_cell.angle_beta   90.00
_cell.angle_gamma   90.00
#
_symmetry.space_group_name_H-M   'P 1'
#
loop_
_entity.id
_entity.type
_entity.pdbx_description
1 polymer ?
#
loop_
_entity_poly.entity_id
_entity_poly.type
_entity_poly.pdbx_seq_one_letter_code
_entity_poly.pdbx_strand_id
1 'polypeptide(L)'
;FPQTEDINLACLLKGSFPQTKDEIAIDRMHADNVGVTVGDTITISGETYKIVGLLAYVNYSTLHEKTTDLMFDALKFDVAMVTPEGFDRLHKSVHYTYAWKYENEPEDDAQEKIQSDNFMRALLTQVVVADNELEDYTPKYGNPAINFATDDMGSDKAMGGVLLDILIVIIAFIFAVTISNTIAKEASAIGTLRASGYTKGELIRHYLSMPVI
;
A
#
# COMPACT_ATOMS: atom_id res chain seq x y z
N PHE A 1 17.12 6.31 -12.20
CA PHE A 1 17.01 7.51 -11.35
C PHE A 1 18.39 7.92 -10.89
N PRO A 2 18.78 9.20 -10.98
CA PRO A 2 19.97 9.66 -10.28
C PRO A 2 19.73 9.50 -8.78
N GLN A 3 20.73 9.01 -8.07
CA GLN A 3 20.68 8.94 -6.63
C GLN A 3 20.61 10.36 -6.06
N THR A 4 19.54 10.69 -5.36
CA THR A 4 19.42 11.94 -4.62
C THR A 4 19.79 11.69 -3.15
N GLU A 5 20.39 12.69 -2.50
CA GLU A 5 20.81 12.51 -1.10
C GLU A 5 19.64 12.63 -0.11
N ASP A 6 18.52 13.25 -0.51
CA ASP A 6 17.45 13.64 0.41
C ASP A 6 16.06 13.09 0.08
N ILE A 7 15.77 12.77 -1.19
CA ILE A 7 14.42 12.42 -1.63
C ILE A 7 14.47 11.20 -2.57
N ASN A 8 13.49 10.31 -2.45
CA ASN A 8 13.36 9.10 -3.28
C ASN A 8 14.61 8.21 -3.27
N LEU A 9 15.21 8.06 -2.12
CA LEU A 9 16.38 7.21 -1.96
C LEU A 9 16.04 5.77 -2.33
N ALA A 10 16.90 5.17 -3.15
CA ALA A 10 16.82 3.75 -3.45
C ALA A 10 17.16 2.93 -2.20
N CYS A 11 16.29 2.02 -1.81
CA CYS A 11 16.55 1.03 -0.77
C CYS A 11 17.19 -0.20 -1.42
N LEU A 12 18.47 -0.45 -1.15
CA LEU A 12 19.13 -1.67 -1.61
C LEU A 12 18.72 -2.85 -0.74
N LEU A 13 18.03 -3.83 -1.34
CA LEU A 13 17.54 -5.02 -0.68
C LEU A 13 18.51 -6.20 -0.79
N LYS A 14 19.23 -6.31 -1.91
CA LYS A 14 20.19 -7.38 -2.16
C LYS A 14 21.28 -6.91 -3.14
N GLY A 15 22.51 -7.37 -2.97
CA GLY A 15 23.63 -7.07 -3.87
C GLY A 15 24.27 -5.70 -3.63
N SER A 16 24.53 -4.96 -4.67
CA SER A 16 25.20 -3.65 -4.66
C SER A 16 24.57 -2.69 -5.65
N PHE A 17 24.84 -1.40 -5.48
CA PHE A 17 24.56 -0.41 -6.52
C PHE A 17 25.49 -0.58 -7.72
N PRO A 18 25.03 -0.27 -8.96
CA PRO A 18 25.87 -0.30 -10.15
C PRO A 18 27.09 0.60 -10.02
N GLN A 19 28.25 0.10 -10.43
CA GLN A 19 29.51 0.84 -10.41
C GLN A 19 30.11 0.99 -11.82
N THR A 20 29.68 0.16 -12.76
CA THR A 20 30.17 0.17 -14.14
C THR A 20 29.02 0.32 -15.12
N LYS A 21 29.37 0.70 -16.37
CA LYS A 21 28.37 0.88 -17.46
C LYS A 21 27.62 -0.40 -17.85
N ASP A 22 28.12 -1.55 -17.46
CA ASP A 22 27.56 -2.87 -17.81
C ASP A 22 26.72 -3.45 -16.67
N GLU A 23 26.51 -2.67 -15.59
CA GLU A 23 25.78 -3.09 -14.40
C GLU A 23 24.45 -2.37 -14.27
N ILE A 24 23.47 -3.09 -13.69
CA ILE A 24 22.13 -2.59 -13.40
C ILE A 24 21.66 -3.10 -12.05
N ALA A 25 20.91 -2.28 -11.34
CA ALA A 25 20.08 -2.72 -10.23
C ALA A 25 18.60 -2.49 -10.58
N ILE A 26 17.78 -3.49 -10.39
CA ILE A 26 16.37 -3.52 -10.81
C ILE A 26 15.43 -3.60 -9.60
N ASP A 27 14.15 -3.29 -9.81
CA ASP A 27 13.16 -3.43 -8.76
C ASP A 27 12.96 -4.90 -8.37
N ARG A 28 12.82 -5.16 -7.07
CA ARG A 28 12.65 -6.52 -6.55
C ARG A 28 11.36 -7.18 -7.01
N MET A 29 10.25 -6.43 -7.09
CA MET A 29 8.96 -6.99 -7.51
C MET A 29 9.02 -7.45 -8.97
N HIS A 30 9.63 -6.64 -9.86
CA HIS A 30 9.87 -7.04 -11.24
C HIS A 30 10.76 -8.29 -11.30
N ALA A 31 11.90 -8.28 -10.58
CA ALA A 31 12.82 -9.41 -10.56
C ALA A 31 12.17 -10.73 -10.12
N ASP A 32 11.37 -10.68 -9.04
CA ASP A 32 10.62 -11.84 -8.54
C ASP A 32 9.60 -12.36 -9.57
N ASN A 33 8.90 -11.46 -10.27
CA ASN A 33 7.88 -11.84 -11.26
C ASN A 33 8.44 -12.40 -12.57
N VAL A 34 9.59 -11.91 -13.03
CA VAL A 34 10.24 -12.42 -14.25
C VAL A 34 11.22 -13.55 -13.98
N GLY A 35 11.51 -13.83 -12.69
CA GLY A 35 12.34 -14.97 -12.28
C GLY A 35 13.84 -14.73 -12.45
N VAL A 36 14.31 -13.47 -12.32
CA VAL A 36 15.74 -13.12 -12.38
C VAL A 36 16.27 -12.69 -11.02
N THR A 37 17.59 -12.78 -10.82
CA THR A 37 18.22 -12.42 -9.55
C THR A 37 19.61 -11.80 -9.76
N VAL A 38 20.23 -11.36 -8.68
CA VAL A 38 21.60 -10.83 -8.70
C VAL A 38 22.55 -11.89 -9.26
N GLY A 39 23.32 -11.48 -10.27
CA GLY A 39 24.24 -12.32 -11.03
C GLY A 39 23.76 -12.68 -12.44
N ASP A 40 22.46 -12.61 -12.68
CA ASP A 40 21.86 -12.79 -14.01
C ASP A 40 22.10 -11.58 -14.91
N THR A 41 21.66 -11.69 -16.15
CA THR A 41 21.73 -10.60 -17.14
C THR A 41 20.35 -10.25 -17.66
N ILE A 42 20.18 -8.96 -17.98
CA ILE A 42 18.96 -8.45 -18.62
C ILE A 42 19.34 -7.65 -19.86
N THR A 43 18.52 -7.69 -20.89
CA THR A 43 18.72 -6.93 -22.13
C THR A 43 17.68 -5.84 -22.25
N ILE A 44 18.12 -4.59 -22.36
CA ILE A 44 17.29 -3.40 -22.49
C ILE A 44 17.68 -2.65 -23.74
N SER A 45 16.76 -2.42 -24.66
CA SER A 45 17.01 -1.71 -25.93
C SER A 45 18.20 -2.29 -26.76
N GLY A 46 18.45 -3.60 -26.65
CA GLY A 46 19.57 -4.27 -27.36
C GLY A 46 20.89 -4.29 -26.58
N GLU A 47 20.99 -3.57 -25.48
CA GLU A 47 22.16 -3.56 -24.61
C GLU A 47 21.98 -4.54 -23.45
N THR A 48 23.04 -5.30 -23.14
CA THR A 48 23.02 -6.29 -22.05
C THR A 48 23.70 -5.73 -20.81
N TYR A 49 23.03 -5.89 -19.68
CA TYR A 49 23.50 -5.49 -18.35
C TYR A 49 23.52 -6.67 -17.41
N LYS A 50 24.50 -6.69 -16.50
CA LYS A 50 24.54 -7.64 -15.38
C LYS A 50 23.75 -7.08 -14.20
N ILE A 51 22.82 -7.86 -13.67
CA ILE A 51 22.08 -7.50 -12.47
C ILE A 51 23.02 -7.62 -11.27
N VAL A 52 23.35 -6.50 -10.63
CA VAL A 52 24.21 -6.45 -9.45
C VAL A 52 23.45 -6.16 -8.16
N GLY A 53 22.22 -5.64 -8.26
CA GLY A 53 21.41 -5.31 -7.10
C GLY A 53 19.91 -5.45 -7.36
N LEU A 54 19.19 -5.69 -6.26
CA LEU A 54 17.72 -5.56 -6.20
C LEU A 54 17.39 -4.41 -5.27
N LEU A 55 16.52 -3.52 -5.74
CA LEU A 55 16.13 -2.32 -4.99
C LEU A 55 14.62 -2.19 -4.83
N ALA A 56 14.23 -1.22 -4.03
CA ALA A 56 12.89 -0.68 -3.96
C ALA A 56 12.96 0.84 -3.83
N TYR A 57 11.93 1.52 -4.33
CA TYR A 57 11.78 2.96 -4.23
C TYR A 57 10.46 3.31 -3.54
N VAL A 58 10.49 4.32 -2.68
CA VAL A 58 9.29 4.78 -1.96
C VAL A 58 8.23 5.33 -2.93
N ASN A 59 8.66 6.02 -3.97
CA ASN A 59 7.79 6.58 -5.01
C ASN A 59 7.37 5.56 -6.09
N TYR A 60 7.78 4.30 -5.94
CA TYR A 60 7.33 3.15 -6.72
C TYR A 60 7.09 1.96 -5.79
N SER A 61 6.29 2.15 -4.74
CA SER A 61 5.86 1.05 -3.87
C SER A 61 5.07 -0.01 -4.64
N THR A 62 4.43 0.43 -5.72
CA THR A 62 3.86 -0.40 -6.79
C THR A 62 4.30 0.12 -8.15
N LEU A 63 4.51 -0.80 -9.12
CA LEU A 63 5.10 -0.49 -10.42
C LEU A 63 4.04 0.01 -11.42
N HIS A 64 3.47 1.18 -11.15
CA HIS A 64 2.62 1.90 -12.08
C HIS A 64 3.49 2.67 -13.10
N GLU A 65 3.27 2.45 -14.38
CA GLU A 65 3.97 3.18 -15.44
C GLU A 65 3.51 4.64 -15.49
N LYS A 66 2.17 4.84 -15.36
CA LYS A 66 1.55 6.16 -15.37
C LYS A 66 0.67 6.35 -14.13
N THR A 67 0.54 7.59 -13.71
CA THR A 67 -0.34 7.98 -12.59
C THR A 67 -1.82 7.76 -12.87
N THR A 68 -2.19 7.60 -14.15
CA THR A 68 -3.56 7.32 -14.60
C THR A 68 -3.88 5.84 -14.71
N ASP A 69 -2.90 4.95 -14.51
CA ASP A 69 -3.11 3.51 -14.59
C ASP A 69 -3.89 3.02 -13.38
N LEU A 70 -4.95 2.25 -13.63
CA LEU A 70 -5.78 1.65 -12.58
C LEU A 70 -5.11 0.44 -11.91
N MET A 71 -4.16 -0.19 -12.60
CA MET A 71 -3.42 -1.35 -12.12
C MET A 71 -1.96 -1.26 -12.56
N PHE A 72 -1.07 -1.72 -11.71
CA PHE A 72 0.35 -1.87 -12.05
C PHE A 72 0.62 -3.19 -12.80
N ASP A 73 1.66 -3.20 -13.63
CA ASP A 73 2.11 -4.40 -14.37
C ASP A 73 3.62 -4.60 -14.17
N ALA A 74 3.97 -5.28 -13.08
CA ALA A 74 5.35 -5.56 -12.71
C ALA A 74 6.05 -6.59 -13.63
N LEU A 75 5.37 -7.12 -14.65
CA LEU A 75 5.99 -7.94 -15.70
C LEU A 75 6.53 -7.08 -16.84
N LYS A 76 5.85 -5.97 -17.14
CA LYS A 76 6.18 -5.12 -18.30
C LYS A 76 6.90 -3.85 -17.93
N PHE A 77 6.59 -3.30 -16.76
CA PHE A 77 7.17 -2.05 -16.29
C PHE A 77 8.13 -2.31 -15.13
N ASP A 78 9.30 -1.70 -15.20
CA ASP A 78 10.32 -1.76 -14.16
C ASP A 78 10.95 -0.39 -13.97
N VAL A 79 11.45 -0.14 -12.79
CA VAL A 79 12.33 0.98 -12.45
C VAL A 79 13.70 0.44 -12.06
N ALA A 80 14.70 0.94 -12.70
CA ALA A 80 16.06 0.44 -12.54
C ALA A 80 17.06 1.58 -12.32
N MET A 81 18.21 1.22 -11.78
CA MET A 81 19.35 2.11 -11.63
C MET A 81 20.50 1.60 -12.49
N VAL A 82 21.09 2.50 -13.24
CA VAL A 82 22.35 2.30 -13.99
C VAL A 82 23.26 3.50 -13.71
N THR A 83 24.54 3.37 -14.05
CA THR A 83 25.44 4.53 -14.06
C THR A 83 25.10 5.47 -15.24
N PRO A 84 25.50 6.75 -15.21
CA PRO A 84 25.34 7.64 -16.36
C PRO A 84 25.88 7.06 -17.67
N GLU A 85 27.05 6.46 -17.63
CA GLU A 85 27.67 5.80 -18.79
C GLU A 85 26.87 4.57 -19.25
N GLY A 86 26.23 3.86 -18.32
CA GLY A 86 25.30 2.77 -18.63
C GLY A 86 24.04 3.27 -19.31
N PHE A 87 23.52 4.42 -18.89
CA PHE A 87 22.34 5.04 -19.51
C PHE A 87 22.67 5.55 -20.93
N ASP A 88 23.83 6.15 -21.14
CA ASP A 88 24.24 6.67 -22.45
C ASP A 88 24.26 5.59 -23.53
N ARG A 89 24.54 4.33 -23.17
CA ARG A 89 24.50 3.19 -24.10
C ARG A 89 23.11 2.90 -24.68
N LEU A 90 22.06 3.30 -23.95
CA LEU A 90 20.68 3.06 -24.42
C LEU A 90 20.29 3.98 -25.59
N HIS A 91 21.05 5.05 -25.84
CA HIS A 91 20.77 6.06 -26.88
C HIS A 91 19.33 6.58 -26.82
N LYS A 92 18.80 6.76 -25.61
CA LYS A 92 17.43 7.25 -25.36
C LYS A 92 17.46 8.72 -24.94
N SER A 93 16.39 9.42 -25.26
CA SER A 93 16.17 10.77 -24.76
C SER A 93 16.03 10.77 -23.23
N VAL A 94 16.64 11.77 -22.61
CA VAL A 94 16.51 11.97 -21.17
C VAL A 94 15.22 12.75 -20.89
N HIS A 95 14.39 12.20 -20.03
CA HIS A 95 13.26 12.90 -19.44
C HIS A 95 13.59 13.23 -17.99
N TYR A 96 13.42 14.48 -17.61
CA TYR A 96 13.73 14.94 -16.26
C TYR A 96 12.49 14.92 -15.40
N THR A 97 12.55 14.16 -14.32
CA THR A 97 11.52 14.15 -13.27
C THR A 97 12.09 14.76 -12.00
N TYR A 98 11.41 15.73 -11.45
CA TYR A 98 11.80 16.40 -10.23
C TYR A 98 10.86 16.00 -9.10
N ALA A 99 11.43 15.53 -8.00
CA ALA A 99 10.69 15.30 -6.77
C ALA A 99 10.97 16.44 -5.77
N TRP A 100 9.97 16.78 -4.98
CA TRP A 100 10.09 17.82 -3.96
C TRP A 100 9.51 17.37 -2.64
N LYS A 101 9.94 18.01 -1.58
CA LYS A 101 9.44 17.83 -0.22
C LYS A 101 9.04 19.20 0.33
N TYR A 102 7.91 19.26 1.02
CA TYR A 102 7.51 20.49 1.71
C TYR A 102 8.34 20.66 2.98
N GLU A 103 8.70 21.91 3.33
CA GLU A 103 9.37 22.23 4.57
C GLU A 103 8.47 21.90 5.78
N ASN A 104 7.17 22.20 5.66
CA ASN A 104 6.14 21.78 6.60
C ASN A 104 5.27 20.73 5.92
N GLU A 105 5.39 19.50 6.36
CA GLU A 105 4.57 18.41 5.81
C GLU A 105 3.09 18.63 6.15
N PRO A 106 2.17 18.45 5.17
CA PRO A 106 0.75 18.54 5.42
C PRO A 106 0.28 17.44 6.38
N GLU A 107 -0.67 17.77 7.26
CA GLU A 107 -1.20 16.86 8.28
C GLU A 107 -2.17 15.82 7.67
N ASP A 108 -2.83 16.18 6.55
CA ASP A 108 -3.79 15.36 5.84
C ASP A 108 -3.84 15.69 4.34
N ASP A 109 -4.57 14.88 3.58
CA ASP A 109 -4.73 15.02 2.14
C ASP A 109 -5.41 16.35 1.74
N ALA A 110 -6.27 16.92 2.59
CA ALA A 110 -6.93 18.18 2.31
C ALA A 110 -5.94 19.34 2.38
N GLN A 111 -5.07 19.34 3.36
CA GLN A 111 -3.97 20.31 3.45
C GLN A 111 -2.94 20.10 2.34
N GLU A 112 -2.59 18.84 2.05
CA GLU A 112 -1.69 18.52 0.94
C GLU A 112 -2.24 19.07 -0.37
N LYS A 113 -3.53 18.91 -0.65
CA LYS A 113 -4.17 19.44 -1.85
C LYS A 113 -4.03 20.97 -1.96
N ILE A 114 -4.28 21.69 -0.87
CA ILE A 114 -4.14 23.14 -0.86
C ILE A 114 -2.68 23.56 -1.09
N GLN A 115 -1.73 22.92 -0.43
CA GLN A 115 -0.30 23.22 -0.61
C GLN A 115 0.15 22.89 -2.03
N SER A 116 -0.26 21.75 -2.54
CA SER A 116 0.04 21.29 -3.90
C SER A 116 -0.50 22.22 -4.96
N ASP A 117 -1.76 22.66 -4.85
CA ASP A 117 -2.38 23.61 -5.79
C ASP A 117 -1.64 24.96 -5.79
N ASN A 118 -1.23 25.44 -4.62
CA ASN A 118 -0.46 26.68 -4.51
C ASN A 118 0.94 26.53 -5.11
N PHE A 119 1.61 25.42 -4.85
CA PHE A 119 2.92 25.13 -5.41
C PHE A 119 2.85 25.01 -6.94
N MET A 120 1.86 24.27 -7.47
CA MET A 120 1.67 24.12 -8.90
C MET A 120 1.47 25.48 -9.60
N ARG A 121 0.66 26.37 -9.03
CA ARG A 121 0.46 27.74 -9.59
C ARG A 121 1.76 28.54 -9.61
N ALA A 122 2.54 28.48 -8.53
CA ALA A 122 3.83 29.16 -8.46
C ALA A 122 4.82 28.56 -9.48
N LEU A 123 4.87 27.23 -9.58
CA LEU A 123 5.72 26.51 -10.53
C LEU A 123 5.38 26.87 -11.97
N LEU A 124 4.10 26.83 -12.36
CA LEU A 124 3.65 27.19 -13.70
C LEU A 124 4.06 28.61 -14.08
N THR A 125 3.99 29.54 -13.13
CA THR A 125 4.44 30.93 -13.37
C THR A 125 5.93 30.98 -13.71
N GLN A 126 6.76 30.22 -12.99
CA GLN A 126 8.20 30.18 -13.22
C GLN A 126 8.59 29.43 -14.51
N VAL A 127 7.91 28.33 -14.80
CA VAL A 127 8.12 27.51 -15.98
C VAL A 127 7.85 28.35 -17.25
N VAL A 128 6.76 29.11 -17.28
CA VAL A 128 6.40 30.00 -18.40
C VAL A 128 7.45 31.12 -18.56
N VAL A 129 7.90 31.74 -17.46
CA VAL A 129 8.93 32.79 -17.51
C VAL A 129 10.26 32.24 -18.02
N ALA A 130 10.56 30.98 -17.72
CA ALA A 130 11.79 30.32 -18.16
C ALA A 130 11.72 29.71 -19.57
N ASP A 131 10.62 29.91 -20.30
CA ASP A 131 10.38 29.32 -21.63
C ASP A 131 10.52 27.78 -21.63
N ASN A 132 10.02 27.16 -20.58
CA ASN A 132 9.97 25.70 -20.42
C ASN A 132 8.52 25.22 -20.46
N GLU A 133 8.34 23.89 -20.51
CA GLU A 133 7.05 23.23 -20.47
C GLU A 133 7.00 22.26 -19.28
N LEU A 134 5.86 22.24 -18.60
CA LEU A 134 5.55 21.27 -17.57
C LEU A 134 4.69 20.17 -18.19
N GLU A 135 5.26 18.98 -18.40
CA GLU A 135 4.56 17.85 -19.02
C GLU A 135 3.55 17.21 -18.08
N ASP A 136 3.94 17.02 -16.81
CA ASP A 136 3.07 16.39 -15.81
C ASP A 136 3.37 16.92 -14.39
N TYR A 137 2.36 16.88 -13.55
CA TYR A 137 2.44 17.26 -12.14
C TYR A 137 1.62 16.32 -11.27
N THR A 138 2.31 15.52 -10.47
CA THR A 138 1.68 14.49 -9.65
C THR A 138 1.90 14.76 -8.17
N PRO A 139 0.88 15.24 -7.42
CA PRO A 139 0.94 15.34 -5.97
C PRO A 139 0.90 13.94 -5.33
N LYS A 140 1.46 13.82 -4.12
CA LYS A 140 1.56 12.55 -3.39
C LYS A 140 0.18 11.89 -3.20
N TYR A 141 -0.85 12.66 -2.77
CA TYR A 141 -2.20 12.14 -2.56
C TYR A 141 -2.86 11.57 -3.84
N GLY A 142 -2.42 12.00 -5.02
CA GLY A 142 -2.89 11.51 -6.32
C GLY A 142 -1.96 10.52 -7.00
N ASN A 143 -0.90 10.04 -6.32
CA ASN A 143 0.08 9.14 -6.91
C ASN A 143 -0.18 7.68 -6.53
N PRO A 144 -0.78 6.86 -7.42
CA PRO A 144 -1.06 5.46 -7.14
C PRO A 144 0.20 4.63 -6.89
N ALA A 145 1.33 4.97 -7.49
CA ALA A 145 2.59 4.26 -7.26
C ALA A 145 3.06 4.36 -5.80
N ILE A 146 2.63 5.40 -5.07
CA ILE A 146 2.90 5.57 -3.64
C ILE A 146 1.76 5.02 -2.78
N ASN A 147 0.51 5.35 -3.14
CA ASN A 147 -0.64 5.20 -2.23
C ASN A 147 -1.39 3.87 -2.40
N PHE A 148 -1.24 3.17 -3.52
CA PHE A 148 -2.01 1.96 -3.83
C PHE A 148 -2.01 0.94 -2.69
N ALA A 149 -0.84 0.62 -2.13
CA ALA A 149 -0.74 -0.36 -1.05
C ALA A 149 -1.45 0.10 0.24
N THR A 150 -1.41 1.39 0.56
CA THR A 150 -2.08 1.97 1.74
C THR A 150 -3.58 2.01 1.56
N ASP A 151 -4.05 2.38 0.37
CA ASP A 151 -5.48 2.46 0.02
C ASP A 151 -6.11 1.06 -0.02
N ASP A 152 -5.40 0.07 -0.57
CA ASP A 152 -5.82 -1.33 -0.61
C ASP A 152 -5.96 -1.89 0.82
N MET A 153 -4.94 -1.71 1.66
CA MET A 153 -5.00 -2.12 3.08
C MET A 153 -6.11 -1.39 3.85
N GLY A 154 -6.38 -0.13 3.55
CA GLY A 154 -7.48 0.65 4.13
C GLY A 154 -8.84 0.06 3.77
N SER A 155 -9.02 -0.33 2.51
CA SER A 155 -10.22 -0.99 2.00
C SER A 155 -10.43 -2.36 2.64
N ASP A 156 -9.38 -3.18 2.76
CA ASP A 156 -9.43 -4.49 3.41
C ASP A 156 -9.82 -4.40 4.88
N LYS A 157 -9.28 -3.41 5.59
CA LYS A 157 -9.63 -3.15 6.99
C LYS A 157 -11.11 -2.77 7.15
N ALA A 158 -11.65 -1.93 6.27
CA ALA A 158 -13.05 -1.54 6.29
C ALA A 158 -13.95 -2.74 6.00
N MET A 159 -13.63 -3.56 4.99
CA MET A 159 -14.36 -4.77 4.64
C MET A 159 -14.31 -5.82 5.75
N GLY A 160 -13.13 -5.99 6.38
CA GLY A 160 -12.96 -6.85 7.55
C GLY A 160 -13.81 -6.42 8.74
N GLY A 161 -13.96 -5.11 8.96
CA GLY A 161 -14.85 -4.54 9.97
C GLY A 161 -16.32 -4.92 9.73
N VAL A 162 -16.82 -4.72 8.52
CA VAL A 162 -18.19 -5.11 8.14
C VAL A 162 -18.42 -6.61 8.30
N LEU A 163 -17.46 -7.44 7.91
CA LEU A 163 -17.55 -8.89 8.09
C LEU A 163 -17.62 -9.27 9.56
N LEU A 164 -16.81 -8.63 10.41
CA LEU A 164 -16.84 -8.85 11.86
C LEU A 164 -18.21 -8.49 12.45
N ASP A 165 -18.80 -7.37 12.07
CA ASP A 165 -20.13 -6.95 12.54
C ASP A 165 -21.20 -7.96 12.15
N ILE A 166 -21.17 -8.48 10.93
CA ILE A 166 -22.08 -9.55 10.47
C ILE A 166 -21.90 -10.80 11.32
N LEU A 167 -20.68 -11.23 11.61
CA LEU A 167 -20.39 -12.39 12.45
C LEU A 167 -20.95 -12.20 13.88
N ILE A 168 -20.78 -11.02 14.47
CA ILE A 168 -21.31 -10.71 15.79
C ILE A 168 -22.83 -10.85 15.82
N VAL A 169 -23.54 -10.34 14.81
CA VAL A 169 -25.01 -10.47 14.70
C VAL A 169 -25.44 -11.94 14.59
N ILE A 170 -24.74 -12.73 13.77
CA ILE A 170 -25.03 -14.16 13.61
C ILE A 170 -24.82 -14.90 14.94
N ILE A 171 -23.72 -14.66 15.62
CA ILE A 171 -23.40 -15.28 16.90
C ILE A 171 -24.45 -14.91 17.97
N ALA A 172 -24.82 -13.63 18.04
CA ALA A 172 -25.87 -13.17 18.96
C ALA A 172 -27.21 -13.86 18.71
N PHE A 173 -27.56 -14.04 17.43
CA PHE A 173 -28.80 -14.78 17.06
C PHE A 173 -28.73 -16.25 17.48
N ILE A 174 -27.60 -16.94 17.22
CA ILE A 174 -27.41 -18.33 17.64
C ILE A 174 -27.54 -18.46 19.17
N PHE A 175 -26.90 -17.57 19.93
CA PHE A 175 -27.03 -17.57 21.38
C PHE A 175 -28.46 -17.33 21.86
N ALA A 176 -29.15 -16.38 21.25
CA ALA A 176 -30.56 -16.11 21.61
C ALA A 176 -31.45 -17.35 21.41
N VAL A 177 -31.29 -18.03 20.27
CA VAL A 177 -32.04 -19.27 19.97
C VAL A 177 -31.62 -20.40 20.94
N THR A 178 -30.35 -20.57 21.21
CA THR A 178 -29.84 -21.61 22.10
C THR A 178 -30.36 -21.42 23.53
N ILE A 179 -30.24 -20.19 24.07
CA ILE A 179 -30.72 -19.85 25.39
C ILE A 179 -32.26 -20.06 25.48
N SER A 180 -33.03 -19.61 24.48
CA SER A 180 -34.45 -19.78 24.41
C SER A 180 -34.86 -21.27 24.46
N ASN A 181 -34.18 -22.11 23.67
CA ASN A 181 -34.43 -23.56 23.66
C ASN A 181 -34.04 -24.21 25.00
N THR A 182 -32.95 -23.81 25.63
CA THR A 182 -32.51 -24.31 26.94
C THR A 182 -33.55 -23.96 28.01
N ILE A 183 -34.01 -22.71 28.07
CA ILE A 183 -35.03 -22.27 29.00
C ILE A 183 -36.33 -23.05 28.80
N ALA A 184 -36.72 -23.29 27.55
CA ALA A 184 -37.97 -24.06 27.24
C ALA A 184 -37.85 -25.54 27.72
N LYS A 185 -36.68 -26.17 27.52
CA LYS A 185 -36.44 -27.55 27.99
C LYS A 185 -36.39 -27.65 29.51
N GLU A 186 -35.86 -26.64 30.18
CA GLU A 186 -35.71 -26.64 31.65
C GLU A 186 -36.83 -25.90 32.39
N ALA A 187 -37.92 -25.59 31.73
CA ALA A 187 -39.04 -24.82 32.32
C ALA A 187 -39.56 -25.42 33.63
N SER A 188 -39.63 -26.76 33.74
CA SER A 188 -40.04 -27.45 34.97
C SER A 188 -39.07 -27.26 36.12
N ALA A 189 -37.77 -27.39 35.86
CA ALA A 189 -36.68 -27.16 36.83
C ALA A 189 -36.65 -25.70 37.30
N ILE A 190 -36.79 -24.77 36.37
CA ILE A 190 -36.91 -23.33 36.66
C ILE A 190 -38.12 -23.05 37.56
N GLY A 191 -39.28 -23.68 37.29
CA GLY A 191 -40.48 -23.57 38.10
C GLY A 191 -40.24 -24.05 39.55
N THR A 192 -39.57 -25.19 39.71
CA THR A 192 -39.21 -25.74 41.03
C THR A 192 -38.27 -24.84 41.81
N LEU A 193 -37.25 -24.34 41.17
CA LEU A 193 -36.29 -23.39 41.76
C LEU A 193 -36.99 -22.08 42.21
N ARG A 194 -37.90 -21.59 41.41
CA ARG A 194 -38.72 -20.42 41.80
C ARG A 194 -39.60 -20.67 43.00
N ALA A 195 -40.22 -21.86 43.08
CA ALA A 195 -41.00 -22.26 44.24
C ALA A 195 -40.16 -22.46 45.51
N SER A 196 -38.88 -22.78 45.35
CA SER A 196 -37.90 -22.90 46.45
C SER A 196 -37.30 -21.56 46.89
N GLY A 197 -37.71 -20.42 46.28
CA GLY A 197 -37.34 -19.10 46.73
C GLY A 197 -36.27 -18.38 45.88
N TYR A 198 -35.74 -18.98 44.80
CA TYR A 198 -34.80 -18.32 43.91
C TYR A 198 -35.44 -17.14 43.17
N THR A 199 -34.75 -16.03 43.13
CA THR A 199 -35.21 -14.84 42.43
C THR A 199 -35.07 -14.96 40.91
N LYS A 200 -35.86 -14.20 40.17
CA LYS A 200 -35.79 -14.12 38.72
C LYS A 200 -34.37 -13.68 38.24
N GLY A 201 -33.73 -12.75 38.99
CA GLY A 201 -32.43 -12.24 38.65
C GLY A 201 -31.32 -13.28 38.77
N GLU A 202 -31.36 -14.12 39.80
CA GLU A 202 -30.41 -15.22 39.99
C GLU A 202 -30.49 -16.26 38.87
N LEU A 203 -31.71 -16.62 38.45
CA LEU A 203 -31.94 -17.55 37.34
C LEU A 203 -31.46 -16.95 36.00
N ILE A 204 -31.77 -15.70 35.71
CA ILE A 204 -31.30 -15.02 34.51
C ILE A 204 -29.78 -15.01 34.46
N ARG A 205 -29.12 -14.65 35.57
CA ARG A 205 -27.66 -14.63 35.65
C ARG A 205 -27.04 -16.01 35.40
N HIS A 206 -27.65 -17.06 35.94
CA HIS A 206 -27.20 -18.44 35.73
C HIS A 206 -27.28 -18.84 34.25
N TYR A 207 -28.41 -18.62 33.61
CA TYR A 207 -28.58 -18.99 32.18
C TYR A 207 -27.79 -18.12 31.22
N LEU A 208 -27.51 -16.86 31.55
CA LEU A 208 -26.64 -16.00 30.72
C LEU A 208 -25.16 -16.35 30.88
N SER A 209 -24.75 -16.99 31.97
CA SER A 209 -23.35 -17.41 32.13
C SER A 209 -23.03 -18.74 31.45
N MET A 210 -24.00 -19.56 31.09
CA MET A 210 -23.77 -20.85 30.43
C MET A 210 -22.99 -20.78 29.09
N PRO A 211 -23.21 -19.79 28.21
CA PRO A 211 -22.47 -19.68 26.96
C PRO A 211 -21.00 -19.23 27.13
N VAL A 212 -20.58 -18.85 28.33
CA VAL A 212 -19.25 -18.29 28.64
C VAL A 212 -18.32 -19.35 29.22
N ILE A 213 -18.82 -20.56 29.51
CA ILE A 213 -18.05 -21.71 30.00
C ILE A 213 -17.85 -22.71 28.85
#